data_223090982fab369dc6f85941e6639762
#
_entry.id   223090982fab369dc6f85941e6639762
#
_cell.length_a   1.000
_cell.length_b   1.000
_cell.length_c   1.000
_cell.angle_alpha   90.00
_cell.angle_beta   90.00
_cell.angle_gamma   90.00
#
_symmetry.space_group_name_H-M   'P 1'
#
loop_
_entity.id
_entity.type
_entity.pdbx_description
1 polymer ?
#
loop_
_entity_poly.entity_id
_entity_poly.type
_entity_poly.pdbx_seq_one_letter_code
_entity_poly.pdbx_strand_id
1 'polypeptide(L)'
;MSIFTRSYWKEAAQRLKSPKILAVSALLVAVTIAITTLYIPLPNNLHVFFDYTPKALCAAVCGPVAALGVGFVMDILGFLARPMGAFFPGYTVTTMVAMLIYALGFYNQRLTIPRIAITKLAVNVICNIGLNSLWNSMLMGKAFTVFLVGSATKNLLLWPVEVIVMVLIFRLITPVMEKYKLIAPQKKQ
;
A
#
# COMPACT_ATOMS: atom_id res chain seq x y z
N MET A 1 2.14 -19.16 -8.52
CA MET A 1 2.20 -19.89 -7.22
C MET A 1 0.93 -19.55 -6.46
N SER A 2 0.26 -20.52 -5.84
CA SER A 2 -1.01 -20.27 -5.14
C SER A 2 -0.73 -19.65 -3.77
N ILE A 3 -1.49 -18.61 -3.40
CA ILE A 3 -1.43 -17.92 -2.09
C ILE A 3 -1.70 -18.89 -0.92
N PHE A 4 -2.41 -19.99 -1.18
CA PHE A 4 -2.79 -20.99 -0.18
C PHE A 4 -1.72 -22.05 0.11
N THR A 5 -0.55 -21.98 -0.53
CA THR A 5 0.51 -22.98 -0.38
C THR A 5 1.46 -22.59 0.76
N ARG A 6 1.73 -23.53 1.68
CA ARG A 6 2.67 -23.32 2.81
C ARG A 6 4.07 -22.89 2.35
N SER A 7 4.51 -23.32 1.16
CA SER A 7 5.77 -22.91 0.55
C SER A 7 5.81 -21.41 0.22
N TYR A 8 4.70 -20.82 -0.22
CA TYR A 8 4.57 -19.39 -0.50
C TYR A 8 4.90 -18.52 0.74
N TRP A 9 4.32 -18.87 1.89
CA TRP A 9 4.54 -18.13 3.14
C TRP A 9 5.95 -18.33 3.71
N LYS A 10 6.49 -19.56 3.58
CA LYS A 10 7.86 -19.87 4.01
C LYS A 10 8.89 -19.11 3.18
N GLU A 11 8.71 -19.05 1.87
CA GLU A 11 9.54 -18.29 0.96
C GLU A 11 9.46 -16.78 1.22
N ALA A 12 8.25 -16.25 1.45
CA ALA A 12 8.04 -14.86 1.83
C ALA A 12 8.74 -14.50 3.16
N ALA A 13 8.72 -15.38 4.15
CA ALA A 13 9.42 -15.17 5.41
C ALA A 13 10.96 -15.19 5.25
N GLN A 14 11.47 -16.04 4.36
CA GLN A 14 12.92 -16.10 4.08
C GLN A 14 13.45 -14.86 3.36
N ARG A 15 12.61 -14.14 2.62
CA ARG A 15 13.01 -12.90 1.93
C ARG A 15 13.47 -11.80 2.88
N LEU A 16 12.97 -11.75 4.10
CA LEU A 16 13.44 -10.82 5.14
C LEU A 16 14.93 -11.00 5.49
N LYS A 17 15.50 -12.19 5.24
CA LYS A 17 16.91 -12.48 5.50
C LYS A 17 17.86 -11.97 4.40
N SER A 18 17.32 -11.52 3.28
CA SER A 18 18.11 -10.99 2.17
C SER A 18 18.47 -9.52 2.40
N PRO A 19 19.73 -9.14 2.59
CA PRO A 19 20.13 -7.74 2.78
C PRO A 19 19.75 -6.87 1.58
N LYS A 20 19.73 -7.44 0.39
CA LYS A 20 19.30 -6.75 -0.83
C LYS A 20 17.82 -6.37 -0.77
N ILE A 21 16.95 -7.30 -0.38
CA ILE A 21 15.51 -7.04 -0.26
C ILE A 21 15.26 -6.02 0.85
N LEU A 22 15.98 -6.14 1.96
CA LEU A 22 15.88 -5.20 3.08
C LEU A 22 16.28 -3.77 2.66
N ALA A 23 17.39 -3.62 1.95
CA ALA A 23 17.86 -2.33 1.45
C ALA A 23 16.86 -1.68 0.45
N VAL A 24 16.32 -2.47 -0.49
CA VAL A 24 15.31 -1.98 -1.44
C VAL A 24 14.02 -1.60 -0.72
N SER A 25 13.59 -2.40 0.27
CA SER A 25 12.40 -2.07 1.05
C SER A 25 12.59 -0.78 1.86
N ALA A 26 13.76 -0.59 2.47
CA ALA A 26 14.09 0.64 3.19
C ALA A 26 14.09 1.86 2.27
N LEU A 27 14.65 1.74 1.05
CA LEU A 27 14.59 2.80 0.06
C LEU A 27 13.15 3.14 -0.34
N LEU A 28 12.31 2.13 -0.59
CA LEU A 28 10.91 2.34 -0.93
C LEU A 28 10.09 2.92 0.23
N VAL A 29 10.43 2.59 1.48
CA VAL A 29 9.87 3.24 2.68
C VAL A 29 10.25 4.72 2.70
N ALA A 30 11.51 5.06 2.48
CA ALA A 30 11.96 6.46 2.44
C ALA A 30 11.26 7.25 1.32
N VAL A 31 11.15 6.67 0.12
CA VAL A 31 10.40 7.27 -1.00
C VAL A 31 8.93 7.46 -0.65
N THR A 32 8.31 6.47 0.01
CA THR A 32 6.92 6.58 0.47
C THR A 32 6.74 7.75 1.42
N ILE A 33 7.62 7.87 2.43
CA ILE A 33 7.57 8.95 3.41
C ILE A 33 7.74 10.31 2.72
N ALA A 34 8.70 10.43 1.80
CA ALA A 34 8.90 11.65 1.03
C ALA A 34 7.66 12.03 0.21
N ILE A 35 7.02 11.07 -0.46
CA ILE A 35 5.81 11.30 -1.25
C ILE A 35 4.59 11.61 -0.36
N THR A 36 4.50 11.03 0.83
CA THR A 36 3.41 11.31 1.78
C THR A 36 3.39 12.78 2.22
N THR A 37 4.49 13.52 2.10
CA THR A 37 4.50 14.97 2.33
C THR A 37 3.72 15.74 1.27
N LEU A 38 3.55 15.16 0.08
CA LEU A 38 2.76 15.69 -1.02
C LEU A 38 1.34 15.15 -0.94
N TYR A 39 0.41 15.97 -0.48
CA TYR A 39 -1.00 15.60 -0.38
C TYR A 39 -1.90 16.77 -0.72
N ILE A 40 -3.12 16.48 -1.15
CA ILE A 40 -4.16 17.47 -1.40
C ILE A 40 -5.17 17.38 -0.24
N PRO A 41 -5.28 18.42 0.60
CA PRO A 41 -6.27 18.44 1.67
C PRO A 41 -7.68 18.65 1.07
N LEU A 42 -8.65 17.90 1.58
CA LEU A 42 -10.06 18.00 1.25
C LEU A 42 -10.88 18.30 2.52
N PRO A 43 -12.12 18.80 2.41
CA PRO A 43 -13.02 19.00 3.55
C PRO A 43 -13.19 17.73 4.40
N ASN A 44 -13.62 17.89 5.65
CA ASN A 44 -13.87 16.79 6.61
C ASN A 44 -12.65 15.90 6.91
N ASN A 45 -11.45 16.49 6.99
CA ASN A 45 -10.21 15.77 7.27
C ASN A 45 -9.88 14.66 6.27
N LEU A 46 -10.37 14.77 5.05
CA LEU A 46 -10.01 13.87 3.97
C LEU A 46 -8.76 14.39 3.27
N HIS A 47 -7.86 13.49 2.90
CA HIS A 47 -6.63 13.82 2.19
C HIS A 47 -6.47 12.90 0.98
N VAL A 48 -5.93 13.42 -0.12
CA VAL A 48 -5.51 12.62 -1.28
C VAL A 48 -4.00 12.46 -1.18
N PHE A 49 -3.56 11.22 -0.98
CA PHE A 49 -2.14 10.85 -0.94
C PHE A 49 -1.72 10.16 -2.25
N PHE A 50 -0.47 10.33 -2.63
CA PHE A 50 0.12 9.72 -3.82
C PHE A 50 1.08 8.56 -3.49
N ASP A 51 1.16 8.18 -2.23
CA ASP A 51 2.09 7.20 -1.67
C ASP A 51 1.70 5.73 -1.91
N TYR A 52 0.53 5.50 -2.51
CA TYR A 52 0.02 4.15 -2.77
C TYR A 52 0.90 3.34 -3.73
N THR A 53 1.55 3.98 -4.69
CA THR A 53 2.39 3.29 -5.67
C THR A 53 3.69 2.76 -5.08
N PRO A 54 4.53 3.54 -4.38
CA PRO A 54 5.73 2.99 -3.74
C PRO A 54 5.39 2.01 -2.61
N LYS A 55 4.27 2.15 -1.91
CA LYS A 55 3.75 1.12 -0.98
C LYS A 55 3.50 -0.19 -1.69
N ALA A 56 2.81 -0.15 -2.82
CA ALA A 56 2.49 -1.33 -3.63
C ALA A 56 3.75 -2.01 -4.18
N LEU A 57 4.74 -1.23 -4.66
CA LEU A 57 6.03 -1.75 -5.11
C LEU A 57 6.82 -2.40 -3.97
N CYS A 58 6.86 -1.75 -2.80
CA CYS A 58 7.50 -2.31 -1.61
C CYS A 58 6.87 -3.65 -1.22
N ALA A 59 5.55 -3.73 -1.19
CA ALA A 59 4.81 -4.94 -0.87
C ALA A 59 5.06 -6.07 -1.89
N ALA A 60 5.17 -5.74 -3.18
CA ALA A 60 5.50 -6.69 -4.25
C ALA A 60 6.91 -7.29 -4.10
N VAL A 61 7.86 -6.52 -3.58
CA VAL A 61 9.25 -6.95 -3.35
C VAL A 61 9.39 -7.76 -2.08
N CYS A 62 8.88 -7.25 -0.96
CA CYS A 62 9.13 -7.86 0.34
C CYS A 62 8.24 -9.07 0.65
N GLY A 63 7.05 -9.17 0.03
CA GLY A 63 6.10 -10.25 0.25
C GLY A 63 5.24 -10.08 1.52
N PRO A 64 4.20 -10.93 1.71
CA PRO A 64 3.13 -10.67 2.69
C PRO A 64 3.59 -10.69 4.15
N VAL A 65 4.54 -11.54 4.51
CA VAL A 65 5.03 -11.61 5.91
C VAL A 65 5.82 -10.34 6.25
N ALA A 66 6.72 -9.94 5.35
CA ALA A 66 7.51 -8.73 5.54
C ALA A 66 6.67 -7.45 5.44
N ALA A 67 5.64 -7.46 4.58
CA ALA A 67 4.78 -6.30 4.35
C ALA A 67 4.10 -5.81 5.63
N LEU A 68 3.73 -6.71 6.54
CA LEU A 68 3.17 -6.33 7.84
C LEU A 68 4.17 -5.53 8.68
N GLY A 69 5.38 -6.06 8.84
CA GLY A 69 6.42 -5.37 9.62
C GLY A 69 6.88 -4.06 8.96
N VAL A 70 7.06 -4.07 7.63
CA VAL A 70 7.40 -2.87 6.86
C VAL A 70 6.28 -1.83 6.94
N GLY A 71 5.01 -2.25 6.88
CA GLY A 71 3.86 -1.35 7.02
C GLY A 71 3.81 -0.68 8.40
N PHE A 72 4.11 -1.44 9.45
CA PHE A 72 4.24 -0.89 10.82
C PHE A 72 5.34 0.17 10.89
N VAL A 73 6.56 -0.16 10.44
CA VAL A 73 7.70 0.77 10.46
C VAL A 73 7.42 2.00 9.58
N MET A 74 6.83 1.81 8.41
CA MET A 74 6.49 2.87 7.48
C MET A 74 5.51 3.88 8.08
N ASP A 75 4.50 3.41 8.81
CA ASP A 75 3.52 4.27 9.46
C ASP A 75 4.14 5.07 10.62
N ILE A 76 4.91 4.40 11.48
CA ILE A 76 5.61 5.07 12.60
C ILE A 76 6.59 6.12 12.08
N LEU A 77 7.44 5.78 11.12
CA LEU A 77 8.40 6.72 10.55
C LEU A 77 7.69 7.86 9.78
N GLY A 78 6.59 7.55 9.09
CA GLY A 78 5.78 8.55 8.41
C GLY A 78 5.16 9.54 9.38
N PHE A 79 4.64 9.06 10.51
CA PHE A 79 4.12 9.92 11.59
C PHE A 79 5.23 10.78 12.22
N LEU A 80 6.41 10.20 12.49
CA LEU A 80 7.55 10.95 13.05
C LEU A 80 8.06 12.04 12.09
N ALA A 81 8.08 11.72 10.78
CA ALA A 81 8.49 12.68 9.76
C ALA A 81 7.47 13.82 9.58
N ARG A 82 6.20 13.53 9.83
CA ARG A 82 5.11 14.49 9.69
C ARG A 82 3.95 14.19 10.64
N PRO A 83 4.00 14.69 11.86
CA PRO A 83 2.92 14.51 12.83
C PRO A 83 1.67 15.31 12.39
N MET A 84 0.61 14.60 12.01
CA MET A 84 -0.70 15.18 11.68
C MET A 84 -1.67 14.86 12.81
N GLY A 85 -1.64 15.64 13.88
CA GLY A 85 -2.45 15.42 15.10
C GLY A 85 -1.82 14.41 16.07
N ALA A 86 -2.65 13.83 16.95
CA ALA A 86 -2.21 12.80 17.90
C ALA A 86 -1.98 11.45 17.18
N PHE A 87 -0.96 10.72 17.61
CA PHE A 87 -0.74 9.36 17.11
C PHE A 87 -1.92 8.46 17.48
N PHE A 88 -2.46 7.76 16.49
CA PHE A 88 -3.56 6.82 16.68
C PHE A 88 -3.22 5.46 16.05
N PRO A 89 -3.11 4.39 16.87
CA PRO A 89 -2.69 3.06 16.37
C PRO A 89 -3.57 2.47 15.28
N GLY A 90 -4.82 2.92 15.17
CA GLY A 90 -5.75 2.49 14.11
C GLY A 90 -5.22 2.77 12.69
N TYR A 91 -4.54 3.89 12.49
CA TYR A 91 -3.92 4.20 11.18
C TYR A 91 -2.75 3.26 10.88
N THR A 92 -1.98 2.89 11.91
CA THR A 92 -0.93 1.86 11.77
C THR A 92 -1.50 0.53 11.31
N VAL A 93 -2.62 0.08 11.90
CA VAL A 93 -3.33 -1.11 11.46
C VAL A 93 -3.78 -0.98 10.01
N THR A 94 -4.32 0.17 9.63
CA THR A 94 -4.74 0.43 8.23
C THR A 94 -3.57 0.30 7.25
N THR A 95 -2.41 0.88 7.58
CA THR A 95 -1.20 0.80 6.74
C THR A 95 -0.69 -0.65 6.65
N MET A 96 -0.67 -1.40 7.74
CA MET A 96 -0.31 -2.83 7.74
C MET A 96 -1.25 -3.66 6.86
N VAL A 97 -2.57 -3.46 6.98
CA VAL A 97 -3.57 -4.15 6.18
C VAL A 97 -3.44 -3.79 4.70
N ALA A 98 -3.24 -2.52 4.38
CA ALA A 98 -3.02 -2.08 3.00
C ALA A 98 -1.78 -2.74 2.38
N MET A 99 -0.66 -2.77 3.11
CA MET A 99 0.57 -3.43 2.68
C MET A 99 0.37 -4.93 2.48
N LEU A 100 -0.39 -5.59 3.36
CA LEU A 100 -0.73 -7.00 3.21
C LEU A 100 -1.56 -7.27 1.95
N ILE A 101 -2.60 -6.46 1.69
CA ILE A 101 -3.45 -6.59 0.48
C ILE A 101 -2.60 -6.39 -0.78
N TYR A 102 -1.73 -5.38 -0.83
CA TYR A 102 -0.81 -5.18 -1.94
C TYR A 102 0.14 -6.36 -2.12
N ALA A 103 0.70 -6.89 -1.04
CA ALA A 103 1.58 -8.06 -1.12
C ALA A 103 0.86 -9.30 -1.63
N LEU A 104 -0.36 -9.59 -1.16
CA LEU A 104 -1.17 -10.70 -1.66
C LEU A 104 -1.52 -10.54 -3.14
N GLY A 105 -1.75 -9.31 -3.59
CA GLY A 105 -2.06 -9.00 -4.98
C GLY A 105 -0.87 -9.12 -5.92
N PHE A 106 0.34 -8.73 -5.48
CA PHE A 106 1.48 -8.49 -6.38
C PHE A 106 2.68 -9.42 -6.15
N TYR A 107 2.91 -9.92 -4.93
CA TYR A 107 4.06 -10.77 -4.63
C TYR A 107 4.00 -12.10 -5.39
N ASN A 108 5.04 -12.37 -6.17
CA ASN A 108 5.14 -13.56 -7.04
C ASN A 108 3.94 -13.75 -7.98
N GLN A 109 3.27 -12.66 -8.37
CA GLN A 109 2.12 -12.66 -9.26
C GLN A 109 2.42 -11.86 -10.54
N ARG A 110 1.67 -12.15 -11.62
CA ARG A 110 1.72 -11.36 -12.84
C ARG A 110 1.04 -10.00 -12.61
N LEU A 111 1.75 -8.93 -12.92
CA LEU A 111 1.28 -7.55 -12.78
C LEU A 111 0.41 -7.14 -13.98
N THR A 112 -0.78 -7.73 -14.08
CA THR A 112 -1.75 -7.40 -15.13
C THR A 112 -2.62 -6.21 -14.71
N ILE A 113 -3.10 -5.45 -15.69
CA ILE A 113 -3.97 -4.28 -15.43
C ILE A 113 -5.17 -4.62 -14.54
N PRO A 114 -5.96 -5.70 -14.83
CA PRO A 114 -7.11 -6.03 -13.98
C PRO A 114 -6.69 -6.39 -12.55
N ARG A 115 -5.54 -7.06 -12.36
CA ARG A 115 -5.02 -7.38 -11.03
C ARG A 115 -4.65 -6.12 -10.26
N ILE A 116 -3.99 -5.16 -10.90
CA ILE A 116 -3.65 -3.87 -10.29
C ILE A 116 -4.94 -3.13 -9.89
N ALA A 117 -5.93 -3.08 -10.79
CA ALA A 117 -7.20 -2.42 -10.55
C ALA A 117 -7.98 -3.04 -9.38
N ILE A 118 -8.10 -4.39 -9.35
CA ILE A 118 -8.81 -5.11 -8.28
C ILE A 118 -8.08 -4.96 -6.94
N THR A 119 -6.76 -5.11 -6.92
CA THR A 119 -5.97 -4.96 -5.69
C THR A 119 -6.09 -3.54 -5.12
N LYS A 120 -5.99 -2.52 -5.98
CA LYS A 120 -6.18 -1.11 -5.56
C LYS A 120 -7.60 -0.86 -5.08
N LEU A 121 -8.61 -1.42 -5.75
CA LEU A 121 -10.00 -1.33 -5.31
C LEU A 121 -10.20 -1.96 -3.92
N ALA A 122 -9.62 -3.14 -3.68
CA ALA A 122 -9.68 -3.78 -2.38
C ALA A 122 -9.07 -2.91 -1.27
N VAL A 123 -7.90 -2.29 -1.52
CA VAL A 123 -7.29 -1.35 -0.58
C VAL A 123 -8.19 -0.12 -0.37
N ASN A 124 -8.78 0.44 -1.43
CA ASN A 124 -9.67 1.58 -1.30
C ASN A 124 -10.91 1.23 -0.46
N VAL A 125 -11.55 0.09 -0.72
CA VAL A 125 -12.77 -0.32 0.01
C VAL A 125 -12.46 -0.67 1.47
N ILE A 126 -11.46 -1.51 1.72
CA ILE A 126 -11.19 -2.03 3.07
C ILE A 126 -10.48 -0.96 3.92
N CYS A 127 -9.40 -0.37 3.40
CA CYS A 127 -8.55 0.54 4.17
C CYS A 127 -9.07 1.98 4.13
N ASN A 128 -9.22 2.56 2.93
CA ASN A 128 -9.51 3.99 2.81
C ASN A 128 -10.97 4.34 3.11
N ILE A 129 -11.93 3.49 2.69
CA ILE A 129 -13.35 3.72 2.96
C ILE A 129 -13.73 3.11 4.31
N GLY A 130 -13.42 1.83 4.55
CA GLY A 130 -13.80 1.13 5.77
C GLY A 130 -13.05 1.63 7.01
N LEU A 131 -11.79 1.21 7.14
CA LEU A 131 -10.99 1.45 8.34
C LEU A 131 -10.79 2.95 8.62
N ASN A 132 -10.41 3.75 7.62
CA ASN A 132 -10.17 5.18 7.85
C ASN A 132 -11.44 5.93 8.26
N SER A 133 -12.62 5.57 7.72
CA SER A 133 -13.87 6.19 8.16
C SER A 133 -14.22 5.81 9.61
N LEU A 134 -13.92 4.56 10.00
CA LEU A 134 -14.11 4.11 11.38
C LEU A 134 -13.22 4.92 12.35
N TRP A 135 -11.94 5.04 12.05
CA TRP A 135 -11.00 5.78 12.90
C TRP A 135 -11.34 7.27 12.96
N ASN A 136 -11.68 7.90 11.84
CA ASN A 136 -12.10 9.30 11.82
C ASN A 136 -13.38 9.52 12.64
N SER A 137 -14.35 8.60 12.57
CA SER A 137 -15.56 8.65 13.40
C SER A 137 -15.24 8.60 14.90
N MET A 138 -14.34 7.69 15.29
CA MET A 138 -13.92 7.54 16.70
C MET A 138 -13.14 8.77 17.21
N LEU A 139 -12.27 9.34 16.38
CA LEU A 139 -11.43 10.48 16.77
C LEU A 139 -12.19 11.81 16.81
N MET A 140 -13.13 12.01 15.88
CA MET A 140 -13.83 13.28 15.72
C MET A 140 -15.23 13.29 16.36
N GLY A 141 -15.71 12.15 16.88
CA GLY A 141 -17.05 12.04 17.50
C GLY A 141 -18.21 12.30 16.55
N LYS A 142 -17.98 12.27 15.23
CA LYS A 142 -19.03 12.44 14.21
C LYS A 142 -19.54 11.08 13.73
N ALA A 143 -20.77 11.06 13.22
CA ALA A 143 -21.37 9.83 12.71
C ALA A 143 -20.49 9.16 11.64
N PHE A 144 -20.31 7.85 11.74
CA PHE A 144 -19.55 7.03 10.80
C PHE A 144 -19.98 7.23 9.33
N THR A 145 -21.27 7.38 9.10
CA THR A 145 -21.86 7.56 7.76
C THR A 145 -21.34 8.82 7.06
N VAL A 146 -21.06 9.89 7.79
CA VAL A 146 -20.52 11.15 7.22
C VAL A 146 -19.14 10.91 6.61
N PHE A 147 -18.26 10.22 7.35
CA PHE A 147 -16.93 9.87 6.84
C PHE A 147 -16.98 8.80 5.76
N LEU A 148 -17.88 7.82 5.90
CA LEU A 148 -18.05 6.74 4.93
C LEU A 148 -18.44 7.29 3.55
N VAL A 149 -19.48 8.13 3.48
CA VAL A 149 -19.95 8.71 2.21
C VAL A 149 -18.88 9.59 1.58
N GLY A 150 -18.24 10.47 2.34
CA GLY A 150 -17.17 11.32 1.84
C GLY A 150 -15.96 10.52 1.34
N SER A 151 -15.52 9.51 2.10
CA SER A 151 -14.43 8.64 1.71
C SER A 151 -14.79 7.77 0.50
N ALA A 152 -16.00 7.23 0.44
CA ALA A 152 -16.47 6.43 -0.69
C ALA A 152 -16.49 7.26 -1.98
N THR A 153 -17.11 8.42 -1.95
CA THR A 153 -17.17 9.33 -3.11
C THR A 153 -15.76 9.68 -3.60
N LYS A 154 -14.88 10.10 -2.70
CA LYS A 154 -13.48 10.45 -3.05
C LYS A 154 -12.73 9.26 -3.66
N ASN A 155 -12.71 8.13 -2.97
CA ASN A 155 -11.88 7.00 -3.38
C ASN A 155 -12.41 6.30 -4.64
N LEU A 156 -13.72 6.23 -4.85
CA LEU A 156 -14.29 5.66 -6.06
C LEU A 156 -14.09 6.58 -7.27
N LEU A 157 -14.21 7.90 -7.09
CA LEU A 157 -13.96 8.85 -8.16
C LEU A 157 -12.49 8.89 -8.58
N LEU A 158 -11.56 8.81 -7.62
CA LEU A 158 -10.12 8.83 -7.89
C LEU A 158 -9.57 7.47 -8.33
N TRP A 159 -10.26 6.37 -8.05
CA TRP A 159 -9.78 5.02 -8.36
C TRP A 159 -9.31 4.81 -9.81
N PRO A 160 -10.01 5.26 -10.87
CA PRO A 160 -9.52 5.08 -12.23
C PRO A 160 -8.18 5.80 -12.47
N VAL A 161 -8.05 7.02 -11.95
CA VAL A 161 -6.81 7.82 -12.07
C VAL A 161 -5.67 7.13 -11.32
N GLU A 162 -5.92 6.68 -10.10
CA GLU A 162 -4.94 5.95 -9.29
C GLU A 162 -4.46 4.67 -9.98
N VAL A 163 -5.38 3.93 -10.61
CA VAL A 163 -5.04 2.71 -11.38
C VAL A 163 -4.18 3.05 -12.60
N ILE A 164 -4.51 4.10 -13.35
CA ILE A 164 -3.71 4.52 -14.50
C ILE A 164 -2.28 4.88 -14.06
N VAL A 165 -2.14 5.69 -13.03
CA VAL A 165 -0.83 6.08 -12.48
C VAL A 165 -0.05 4.84 -12.01
N MET A 166 -0.69 3.94 -11.27
CA MET A 166 -0.06 2.68 -10.85
C MET A 166 0.42 1.85 -12.03
N VAL A 167 -0.42 1.66 -13.04
CA VAL A 167 -0.07 0.86 -14.24
C VAL A 167 1.13 1.47 -14.96
N LEU A 168 1.16 2.80 -15.15
CA LEU A 168 2.28 3.50 -15.79
C LEU A 168 3.59 3.29 -15.02
N ILE A 169 3.57 3.53 -13.70
CA ILE A 169 4.77 3.38 -12.86
C ILE A 169 5.21 1.92 -12.81
N PHE A 170 4.28 0.97 -12.66
CA PHE A 170 4.61 -0.45 -12.67
C PHE A 170 5.24 -0.88 -14.00
N ARG A 171 4.73 -0.41 -15.15
CA ARG A 171 5.33 -0.69 -16.47
C ARG A 171 6.77 -0.16 -16.59
N LEU A 172 7.05 1.01 -16.02
CA LEU A 172 8.39 1.59 -16.04
C LEU A 172 9.38 0.87 -15.11
N ILE A 173 8.91 0.47 -13.93
CA ILE A 173 9.79 -0.07 -12.87
C ILE A 173 9.94 -1.60 -12.96
N THR A 174 8.93 -2.32 -13.44
CA THR A 174 8.93 -3.79 -13.55
C THR A 174 10.18 -4.34 -14.25
N PRO A 175 10.61 -3.85 -15.45
CA PRO A 175 11.80 -4.39 -16.10
C PRO A 175 13.08 -4.20 -15.27
N VAL A 176 13.17 -3.12 -14.51
CA VAL A 176 14.30 -2.89 -13.60
C VAL A 176 14.25 -3.89 -12.45
N MET A 177 13.06 -4.08 -11.84
CA MET A 177 12.88 -5.04 -10.73
C MET A 177 13.17 -6.48 -11.16
N GLU A 178 12.81 -6.87 -12.39
CA GLU A 178 13.15 -8.18 -12.96
C GLU A 178 14.65 -8.34 -13.18
N LYS A 179 15.30 -7.35 -13.80
CA LYS A 179 16.76 -7.35 -14.03
C LYS A 179 17.53 -7.58 -12.72
N TYR A 180 17.07 -6.98 -11.65
CA TYR A 180 17.68 -7.15 -10.32
C TYR A 180 17.10 -8.32 -9.51
N LYS A 181 16.27 -9.18 -10.10
CA LYS A 181 15.64 -10.37 -9.46
C LYS A 181 14.88 -10.01 -8.15
N LEU A 182 14.25 -8.85 -8.12
CA LEU A 182 13.46 -8.40 -6.98
C LEU A 182 12.03 -8.98 -7.01
N ILE A 183 11.52 -9.22 -8.20
CA ILE A 183 10.20 -9.83 -8.45
C ILE A 183 10.34 -11.02 -9.40
N ALA A 184 9.31 -11.85 -9.47
CA ALA A 184 9.25 -12.96 -10.42
C ALA A 184 9.18 -12.44 -11.88
N PRO A 185 9.79 -13.16 -12.85
CA PRO A 185 9.75 -12.77 -14.25
C PRO A 185 8.32 -12.62 -14.77
N GLN A 186 8.04 -11.51 -15.42
CA GLN A 186 6.76 -11.25 -16.07
C GLN A 186 6.87 -11.72 -17.53
N LYS A 187 6.07 -12.69 -17.97
CA LYS A 187 6.04 -13.03 -19.40
C LYS A 187 5.61 -11.79 -20.20
N LYS A 188 6.38 -11.43 -21.22
CA LYS A 188 6.01 -10.35 -22.15
C LYS A 188 4.62 -10.66 -22.72
N GLN A 189 3.70 -9.72 -22.57
CA GLN A 189 2.46 -9.67 -23.32
C GLN A 189 2.75 -9.15 -24.71
#